data_1058f9b8b81fdf6fee52c6af737d70ad
#
_entry.id   1058f9b8b81fdf6fee52c6af737d70ad
#
_cell.length_a   1.000
_cell.length_b   1.000
_cell.length_c   1.000
_cell.angle_alpha   90.00
_cell.angle_beta   90.00
_cell.angle_gamma   90.00
#
_symmetry.space_group_name_H-M   'P 1'
#
loop_
_entity.id
_entity.type
_entity.pdbx_description
1 polymer ?
#
loop_
_entity_poly.entity_id
_entity_poly.type
_entity_poly.pdbx_seq_one_letter_code
_entity_poly.pdbx_strand_id
1 'polypeptide(L)'
;METLNKNKEELLKKLKQRLEDSWSGFTQVIEEAEEFMEDMKEEEENFILLPKERRDLEAFYEDYIDNLKFQAEGLQHETQQAIDKFEGIYNVSYMREEANNE
;
A
#
# COMPACT_ATOMS: atom_id res chain seq x y z
N MET A 1 -25.86 -5.90 -25.68
CA MET A 1 -25.45 -6.70 -24.53
C MET A 1 -23.93 -6.84 -24.41
N GLU A 2 -23.22 -7.06 -25.48
CA GLU A 2 -21.76 -7.08 -25.50
C GLU A 2 -21.16 -5.78 -24.95
N THR A 3 -21.77 -4.65 -25.27
CA THR A 3 -21.32 -3.34 -24.83
C THR A 3 -21.42 -3.17 -23.31
N LEU A 4 -22.49 -3.69 -22.68
CA LEU A 4 -22.69 -3.64 -21.24
C LEU A 4 -21.68 -4.51 -20.49
N ASN A 5 -21.39 -5.70 -21.01
CA ASN A 5 -20.42 -6.60 -20.43
C ASN A 5 -19.01 -6.04 -20.52
N LYS A 6 -18.67 -5.41 -21.65
CA LYS A 6 -17.38 -4.76 -21.87
C LYS A 6 -17.19 -3.58 -20.93
N ASN A 7 -18.23 -2.75 -20.73
CA ASN A 7 -18.19 -1.62 -19.82
C ASN A 7 -18.02 -2.07 -18.37
N LYS A 8 -18.68 -3.16 -18.00
CA LYS A 8 -18.55 -3.77 -16.66
C LYS A 8 -17.13 -4.28 -16.45
N GLU A 9 -16.56 -4.98 -17.42
CA GLU A 9 -15.19 -5.48 -17.36
C GLU A 9 -14.18 -4.34 -17.21
N GLU A 10 -14.34 -3.28 -17.98
CA GLU A 10 -13.47 -2.10 -17.90
C GLU A 10 -13.56 -1.42 -16.54
N LEU A 11 -14.78 -1.31 -15.99
CA LEU A 11 -14.97 -0.74 -14.66
C LEU A 11 -14.27 -1.59 -13.59
N LEU A 12 -14.43 -2.90 -13.65
CA LEU A 12 -13.81 -3.81 -12.68
C LEU A 12 -12.29 -3.75 -12.76
N LYS A 13 -11.72 -3.70 -13.94
CA LYS A 13 -10.28 -3.53 -14.13
C LYS A 13 -9.78 -2.21 -13.55
N LYS A 14 -10.52 -1.14 -13.75
CA LYS A 14 -10.19 0.19 -13.25
C LYS A 14 -10.21 0.22 -11.72
N LEU A 15 -11.20 -0.39 -11.10
CA LEU A 15 -11.31 -0.47 -9.64
C LEU A 15 -10.17 -1.30 -9.05
N LYS A 16 -9.85 -2.42 -9.68
CA LYS A 16 -8.72 -3.26 -9.26
C LYS A 16 -7.41 -2.49 -9.33
N GLN A 17 -7.20 -1.74 -10.42
CA GLN A 17 -5.99 -0.93 -10.58
C GLN A 17 -5.87 0.12 -9.48
N ARG A 18 -6.97 0.75 -9.09
CA ARG A 18 -6.98 1.73 -7.99
C ARG A 18 -6.56 1.10 -6.67
N LEU A 19 -7.02 -0.12 -6.39
CA LEU A 19 -6.62 -0.85 -5.18
C LEU A 19 -5.12 -1.17 -5.21
N GLU A 20 -4.61 -1.63 -6.35
CA GLU A 20 -3.20 -1.92 -6.52
C GLU A 20 -2.32 -0.67 -6.38
N ASP A 21 -2.79 0.47 -6.90
CA ASP A 21 -2.09 1.76 -6.77
C ASP A 21 -2.03 2.19 -5.31
N SER A 22 -3.10 2.00 -4.54
CA SER A 22 -3.14 2.28 -3.10
C SER A 22 -2.15 1.39 -2.35
N TRP A 23 -2.11 0.11 -2.67
CA TRP A 23 -1.18 -0.85 -2.09
C TRP A 23 0.28 -0.39 -2.32
N SER A 24 0.60 0.01 -3.55
CA SER A 24 1.93 0.52 -3.91
C SER A 24 2.27 1.81 -3.16
N GLY A 25 1.28 2.68 -2.97
CA GLY A 25 1.46 3.91 -2.19
C GLY A 25 1.85 3.63 -0.74
N PHE A 26 1.23 2.64 -0.12
CA PHE A 26 1.58 2.25 1.24
C PHE A 26 2.98 1.63 1.30
N THR A 27 3.38 0.85 0.30
CA THR A 27 4.74 0.32 0.19
C THR A 27 5.77 1.44 0.16
N GLN A 28 5.49 2.51 -0.58
CA GLN A 28 6.37 3.68 -0.65
C GLN A 28 6.53 4.36 0.71
N VAL A 29 5.44 4.51 1.46
CA VAL A 29 5.50 5.08 2.82
C VAL A 29 6.39 4.23 3.73
N ILE A 30 6.26 2.92 3.66
CA ILE A 30 7.07 1.98 4.47
C ILE A 30 8.55 2.11 4.10
N GLU A 31 8.86 2.14 2.81
CA GLU A 31 10.23 2.28 2.31
C GLU A 31 10.86 3.61 2.75
N GLU A 32 10.13 4.71 2.66
CA GLU A 32 10.60 6.02 3.09
C GLU A 32 10.87 6.07 4.60
N ALA A 33 10.04 5.41 5.40
CA ALA A 33 10.26 5.30 6.84
C ALA A 33 11.53 4.52 7.15
N GLU A 34 11.77 3.43 6.44
CA GLU A 34 12.99 2.63 6.60
C GLU A 34 14.24 3.41 6.18
N GLU A 35 14.18 4.16 5.07
CA GLU A 35 15.26 5.03 4.61
C GLU A 35 15.58 6.12 5.62
N PHE A 36 14.55 6.71 6.23
CA PHE A 36 14.75 7.73 7.28
C PHE A 36 15.57 7.15 8.44
N MET A 37 15.23 5.93 8.86
CA MET A 37 15.94 5.26 9.95
C MET A 37 17.40 4.97 9.59
N GLU A 38 17.65 4.53 8.35
CA GLU A 38 19.01 4.26 7.85
C GLU A 38 19.84 5.54 7.78
N ASP A 39 19.26 6.62 7.26
CA ASP A 39 19.94 7.92 7.18
C ASP A 39 20.28 8.44 8.58
N MET A 40 19.38 8.28 9.53
CA MET A 40 19.61 8.68 10.91
C MET A 40 20.78 7.90 11.53
N LYS A 41 20.88 6.60 11.27
CA LYS A 41 21.97 5.75 11.75
C LYS A 41 23.32 6.15 11.12
N GLU A 42 23.34 6.47 9.82
CA GLU A 42 24.53 6.95 9.15
C GLU A 42 25.06 8.25 9.77
N GLU A 43 24.15 9.20 10.05
CA GLU A 43 24.52 10.46 10.68
C GLU A 43 25.08 10.24 12.09
N GLU A 44 24.53 9.28 12.84
CA GLU A 44 25.08 8.89 14.15
C GLU A 44 26.49 8.35 14.03
N GLU A 45 26.74 7.46 13.09
CA GLU A 45 28.07 6.85 12.88
C GLU A 45 29.11 7.88 12.48
N ASN A 46 28.72 8.90 11.72
CA ASN A 46 29.61 9.96 11.26
C ASN A 46 29.79 11.10 12.26
N PHE A 47 29.15 11.05 13.43
CA PHE A 47 29.23 12.07 14.50
C PHE A 47 28.81 13.47 14.04
N ILE A 48 27.92 13.55 13.05
CA ILE A 48 27.43 14.83 12.52
C ILE A 48 26.41 15.45 13.45
N LEU A 49 25.64 14.60 14.16
CA LEU A 49 24.58 15.06 15.05
C LEU A 49 25.07 15.28 16.48
N LEU A 50 24.62 16.37 17.10
CA LEU A 50 24.81 16.59 18.52
C LEU A 50 23.93 15.61 19.32
N PRO A 51 24.33 15.25 20.57
CA PRO A 51 23.54 14.32 21.38
C PRO A 51 22.08 14.71 21.57
N LYS A 52 21.80 16.01 21.66
CA LYS A 52 20.42 16.51 21.79
C LYS A 52 19.66 16.34 20.48
N GLU A 53 20.29 16.67 19.36
CA GLU A 53 19.68 16.51 18.03
C GLU A 53 19.35 15.06 17.74
N ARG A 54 20.26 14.16 18.11
CA ARG A 54 20.04 12.72 17.98
C ARG A 54 18.84 12.25 18.77
N ARG A 55 18.72 12.67 20.03
CA ARG A 55 17.58 12.30 20.88
C ARG A 55 16.27 12.85 20.33
N ASP A 56 16.27 14.07 19.85
CA ASP A 56 15.08 14.69 19.28
C ASP A 56 14.65 13.96 17.99
N LEU A 57 15.60 13.55 17.15
CA LEU A 57 15.31 12.79 15.93
C LEU A 57 14.85 11.37 16.24
N GLU A 58 15.43 10.71 17.25
CA GLU A 58 14.98 9.39 17.67
C GLU A 58 13.54 9.44 18.20
N ALA A 59 13.23 10.44 19.02
CA ALA A 59 11.87 10.65 19.52
C ALA A 59 10.90 10.95 18.37
N PHE A 60 11.30 11.78 17.42
CA PHE A 60 10.50 12.07 16.24
C PHE A 60 10.23 10.80 15.43
N TYR A 61 11.27 9.98 15.22
CA TYR A 61 11.11 8.72 14.50
C TYR A 61 10.12 7.81 15.22
N GLU A 62 10.28 7.58 16.51
CA GLU A 62 9.43 6.70 17.29
C GLU A 62 7.98 7.18 17.32
N ASP A 63 7.77 8.48 17.52
CA ASP A 63 6.44 9.04 17.68
C ASP A 63 5.69 9.21 16.36
N TYR A 64 6.40 9.51 15.26
CA TYR A 64 5.76 9.86 13.99
C TYR A 64 6.10 8.89 12.87
N ILE A 65 7.37 8.65 12.60
CA ILE A 65 7.78 7.87 11.42
C ILE A 65 7.48 6.38 11.60
N ASP A 66 7.82 5.81 12.76
CA ASP A 66 7.54 4.41 13.06
C ASP A 66 6.03 4.15 13.11
N ASN A 67 5.29 5.10 13.65
CA ASN A 67 3.83 5.02 13.70
C ASN A 67 3.22 5.07 12.29
N LEU A 68 3.73 5.93 11.40
CA LEU A 68 3.30 5.97 10.00
C LEU A 68 3.59 4.64 9.31
N LYS A 69 4.76 4.08 9.54
CA LYS A 69 5.13 2.77 8.99
C LYS A 69 4.15 1.69 9.46
N PHE A 70 3.86 1.65 10.76
CA PHE A 70 2.94 0.69 11.32
C PHE A 70 1.54 0.82 10.74
N GLN A 71 1.04 2.06 10.61
CA GLN A 71 -0.27 2.32 10.00
C GLN A 71 -0.29 1.93 8.53
N ALA A 72 0.77 2.24 7.80
CA ALA A 72 0.88 1.88 6.38
C ALA A 72 0.89 0.36 6.18
N GLU A 73 1.58 -0.38 7.04
CA GLU A 73 1.58 -1.84 7.00
C GLU A 73 0.19 -2.42 7.23
N GLY A 74 -0.54 -1.87 8.22
CA GLY A 74 -1.92 -2.27 8.50
C GLY A 74 -2.86 -1.98 7.34
N LEU A 75 -2.77 -0.77 6.77
CA LEU A 75 -3.59 -0.37 5.62
C LEU A 75 -3.23 -1.18 4.37
N GLN A 76 -1.96 -1.50 4.18
CA GLN A 76 -1.53 -2.36 3.07
C GLN A 76 -2.13 -3.76 3.21
N HIS A 77 -2.13 -4.31 4.42
CA HIS A 77 -2.75 -5.60 4.69
C HIS A 77 -4.25 -5.58 4.40
N GLU A 78 -4.96 -4.56 4.87
CA GLU A 78 -6.38 -4.39 4.60
C GLU A 78 -6.65 -4.23 3.10
N THR A 79 -5.80 -3.48 2.40
CA THR A 79 -5.91 -3.29 0.96
C THR A 79 -5.69 -4.61 0.22
N GLN A 80 -4.74 -5.42 0.68
CA GLN A 80 -4.52 -6.75 0.11
C GLN A 80 -5.75 -7.65 0.27
N GLN A 81 -6.40 -7.61 1.43
CA GLN A 81 -7.63 -8.35 1.65
C GLN A 81 -8.75 -7.86 0.74
N ALA A 82 -8.84 -6.54 0.51
CA ALA A 82 -9.81 -5.96 -0.42
C ALA A 82 -9.54 -6.42 -1.85
N ILE A 83 -8.29 -6.44 -2.27
CA ILE A 83 -7.88 -6.94 -3.60
C ILE A 83 -8.30 -8.40 -3.77
N ASP A 84 -8.02 -9.24 -2.78
CA ASP A 84 -8.34 -10.67 -2.83
C ASP A 84 -9.85 -10.89 -2.92
N LYS A 85 -10.63 -10.16 -2.15
CA LYS A 85 -12.08 -10.23 -2.19
C LYS A 85 -12.62 -9.72 -3.52
N PHE A 86 -12.05 -8.65 -4.03
CA PHE A 86 -12.45 -8.08 -5.31
C PHE A 86 -12.16 -9.03 -6.47
N GLU A 87 -11.03 -9.71 -6.44
CA GLU A 87 -10.71 -10.74 -7.42
C GLU A 87 -11.73 -11.88 -7.40
N GLY A 88 -12.18 -12.27 -6.22
CA GLY A 88 -13.25 -13.26 -6.08
C GLY A 88 -14.54 -12.80 -6.74
N ILE A 89 -14.93 -11.54 -6.56
CA ILE A 89 -16.10 -10.95 -7.20
C ILE A 89 -15.93 -10.92 -8.72
N TYR A 90 -14.77 -10.49 -9.18
CA TYR A 90 -14.45 -10.43 -10.61
C TYR A 90 -14.54 -11.81 -11.26
N ASN A 91 -13.94 -12.82 -10.64
CA ASN A 91 -13.95 -14.19 -11.15
C ASN A 91 -15.35 -14.77 -11.20
N VAL A 92 -16.16 -14.55 -10.17
CA VAL A 92 -17.57 -15.02 -10.15
C VAL A 92 -18.36 -14.37 -11.28
N SER A 93 -18.20 -13.06 -11.48
CA SER A 93 -18.88 -12.34 -12.56
C SER A 93 -18.47 -12.88 -13.94
N TYR A 94 -17.16 -13.14 -14.12
CA TYR A 94 -16.64 -13.69 -15.37
C TYR A 94 -17.16 -15.10 -15.62
N MET A 95 -17.14 -15.97 -14.61
CA MET A 95 -17.65 -17.33 -14.70
C MET A 95 -19.14 -17.38 -15.03
N ARG A 96 -19.93 -16.46 -14.46
CA ARG A 96 -21.37 -16.36 -14.75
C ARG A 96 -21.62 -16.00 -16.21
N GLU A 97 -20.81 -15.12 -16.79
CA GLU A 97 -20.92 -14.73 -18.18
C GLU A 97 -20.58 -15.89 -19.09
N GLU A 98 -19.56 -16.68 -18.79
CA GLU A 98 -19.23 -17.90 -19.52
C GLU A 98 -20.34 -18.94 -19.45
N ALA A 99 -20.92 -19.14 -18.27
CA ALA A 99 -22.02 -20.07 -18.07
C ALA A 99 -23.27 -19.66 -18.86
N ASN A 100 -23.52 -18.36 -18.99
CA ASN A 100 -24.66 -17.83 -19.73
C ASN A 100 -24.47 -17.88 -21.24
N ASN A 101 -23.26 -18.06 -21.73
CA ASN A 101 -22.94 -18.14 -23.16
C ASN A 101 -23.03 -19.56 -23.71
N GLU A 102 -23.25 -20.55 -22.89
CA GLU A 102 -23.50 -21.91 -23.29
C GLU A 102 -25.01 -22.14 -23.47
#